data_cba456c6cc37d725b7a6ade3fe191d30
#
_entry.id   cba456c6cc37d725b7a6ade3fe191d30
#
_cell.length_a   1.000
_cell.length_b   1.000
_cell.length_c   1.000
_cell.angle_alpha   90.00
_cell.angle_beta   90.00
_cell.angle_gamma   90.00
#
_symmetry.space_group_name_H-M   'P 1'
#
loop_
_entity.id
_entity.type
_entity.pdbx_description
1 polymer ?
#
loop_
_entity_poly.entity_id
_entity_poly.type
_entity_poly.pdbx_seq_one_letter_code
_entity_poly.pdbx_strand_id
1 'polypeptide(L)'
;MEKAMQKYLDKAEVLIEALPYIQRFNRKIIVVKYGGSAMVDEELKARVIQDVTLLKLVGFKPIIVHGGGKEISKWVGKVGMEPQFINGLRVTDAETMELAEMVLGKVNKSLVQLVEQLGVRAIGISGKDGGLLKVDKKLADGEDIGFVGDVKEVNADIIYDLLEKDFLPIIAPIGLDDDYNTYNINADDAACAIAKAINAEKLAFLTDIEGVYKDPKDPSTLISELNVSDGKKLMEEGYIGGGMLPKIQNCIDAIENGVSRVHILDGRIPHCLLLAIFTNKGIGTAIKNDIEERYYYGE
;
A
#
# COMPACT_ATOMS: atom_id res chain seq x y z
N MET A 1 -24.79 30.26 22.28
CA MET A 1 -23.35 30.63 22.18
C MET A 1 -22.43 29.50 22.66
N GLU A 2 -22.65 28.91 23.85
CA GLU A 2 -21.82 27.84 24.41
C GLU A 2 -21.71 26.59 23.51
N LYS A 3 -22.82 26.02 23.00
CA LYS A 3 -22.78 24.84 22.10
C LYS A 3 -22.01 25.08 20.79
N ALA A 4 -22.04 26.30 20.26
CA ALA A 4 -21.29 26.66 19.07
C ALA A 4 -19.77 26.73 19.35
N MET A 5 -19.42 27.34 20.52
CA MET A 5 -18.03 27.42 20.96
C MET A 5 -17.45 26.03 21.26
N GLN A 6 -18.22 25.15 21.93
CA GLN A 6 -17.78 23.81 22.24
C GLN A 6 -17.36 23.04 20.97
N LYS A 7 -18.13 23.14 19.89
CA LYS A 7 -17.76 22.51 18.59
C LYS A 7 -16.42 23.00 18.03
N TYR A 8 -16.04 24.25 18.30
CA TYR A 8 -14.73 24.77 17.88
C TYR A 8 -13.60 24.31 18.81
N LEU A 9 -13.88 24.21 20.11
CA LEU A 9 -12.93 23.65 21.09
C LEU A 9 -12.65 22.17 20.79
N ASP A 10 -13.67 21.35 20.54
CA ASP A 10 -13.53 19.95 20.17
C ASP A 10 -12.62 19.77 18.93
N LYS A 11 -12.75 20.66 17.93
CA LYS A 11 -11.85 20.63 16.75
C LYS A 11 -10.41 20.99 17.10
N ALA A 12 -10.19 21.93 18.00
CA ALA A 12 -8.84 22.29 18.44
C ALA A 12 -8.21 21.15 19.25
N GLU A 13 -8.98 20.49 20.12
CA GLU A 13 -8.53 19.33 20.89
C GLU A 13 -8.10 18.19 20.00
N VAL A 14 -8.88 17.82 18.97
CA VAL A 14 -8.50 16.79 17.99
C VAL A 14 -7.15 17.10 17.31
N LEU A 15 -6.87 18.37 16.98
CA LEU A 15 -5.58 18.76 16.39
C LEU A 15 -4.43 18.63 17.40
N ILE A 16 -4.68 18.95 18.67
CA ILE A 16 -3.68 18.82 19.75
C ILE A 16 -3.41 17.33 20.04
N GLU A 17 -4.44 16.48 20.04
CA GLU A 17 -4.28 15.03 20.19
C GLU A 17 -3.42 14.39 19.08
N ALA A 18 -3.43 14.96 17.87
CA ALA A 18 -2.58 14.51 16.77
C ALA A 18 -1.10 14.92 16.93
N LEU A 19 -0.77 15.90 17.77
CA LEU A 19 0.57 16.49 17.88
C LEU A 19 1.68 15.47 18.20
N PRO A 20 1.53 14.54 19.16
CA PRO A 20 2.57 13.54 19.46
C PRO A 20 2.88 12.64 18.24
N TYR A 21 1.86 12.28 17.47
CA TYR A 21 2.02 11.46 16.27
C TYR A 21 2.75 12.25 15.17
N ILE A 22 2.38 13.53 14.96
CA ILE A 22 3.05 14.41 14.00
C ILE A 22 4.52 14.56 14.36
N GLN A 23 4.86 14.82 15.63
CA GLN A 23 6.25 14.92 16.10
C GLN A 23 7.03 13.64 15.87
N ARG A 24 6.45 12.49 16.21
CA ARG A 24 7.09 11.18 16.09
C ARG A 24 7.38 10.80 14.65
N PHE A 25 6.42 11.01 13.76
CA PHE A 25 6.50 10.56 12.37
C PHE A 25 6.95 11.66 11.40
N ASN A 26 7.30 12.84 11.90
CA ASN A 26 7.84 13.91 11.07
C ASN A 26 9.08 13.43 10.30
N ARG A 27 9.10 13.64 8.99
CA ARG A 27 10.10 13.19 8.02
C ARG A 27 10.25 11.67 7.88
N LYS A 28 9.41 10.88 8.54
CA LYS A 28 9.40 9.42 8.37
C LYS A 28 8.71 9.04 7.06
N ILE A 29 9.27 8.02 6.40
CA ILE A 29 8.73 7.51 5.14
C ILE A 29 7.60 6.52 5.44
N ILE A 30 6.48 6.71 4.76
CA ILE A 30 5.32 5.81 4.81
C ILE A 30 4.99 5.37 3.39
N VAL A 31 5.02 4.07 3.15
CA VAL A 31 4.58 3.49 1.88
C VAL A 31 3.11 3.11 2.01
N VAL A 32 2.28 3.61 1.12
CA VAL A 32 0.86 3.29 1.03
C VAL A 32 0.61 2.48 -0.22
N LYS A 33 0.35 1.18 -0.05
CA LYS A 33 -0.15 0.37 -1.14
C LYS A 33 -1.64 0.66 -1.32
N TYR A 34 -1.99 1.23 -2.46
CA TYR A 34 -3.35 1.63 -2.79
C TYR A 34 -3.94 0.75 -3.88
N GLY A 35 -5.03 0.04 -3.58
CA GLY A 35 -5.64 -0.92 -4.49
C GLY A 35 -7.07 -1.28 -4.07
N GLY A 36 -7.62 -2.31 -4.70
CA GLY A 36 -8.93 -2.84 -4.38
C GLY A 36 -10.11 -1.97 -4.82
N SER A 37 -11.22 -2.07 -4.10
CA SER A 37 -12.46 -1.35 -4.40
C SER A 37 -12.35 0.17 -4.21
N ALA A 38 -11.50 0.61 -3.27
CA ALA A 38 -11.25 2.02 -3.02
C ALA A 38 -10.69 2.78 -4.24
N MET A 39 -10.08 2.08 -5.21
CA MET A 39 -9.61 2.71 -6.46
C MET A 39 -10.71 2.93 -7.49
N VAL A 40 -11.80 2.18 -7.40
CA VAL A 40 -12.90 2.20 -8.40
C VAL A 40 -13.99 3.17 -7.99
N ASP A 41 -14.19 3.34 -6.69
CA ASP A 41 -15.12 4.28 -6.11
C ASP A 41 -14.49 5.67 -6.04
N GLU A 42 -15.05 6.65 -6.74
CA GLU A 42 -14.48 8.00 -6.85
C GLU A 42 -14.50 8.75 -5.51
N GLU A 43 -15.50 8.51 -4.65
CA GLU A 43 -15.57 9.15 -3.33
C GLU A 43 -14.50 8.57 -2.39
N LEU A 44 -14.36 7.25 -2.33
CA LEU A 44 -13.32 6.60 -1.53
C LEU A 44 -11.92 6.98 -2.03
N LYS A 45 -11.74 7.05 -3.35
CA LYS A 45 -10.49 7.51 -3.97
C LYS A 45 -10.13 8.91 -3.49
N ALA A 46 -11.07 9.84 -3.56
CA ALA A 46 -10.85 11.22 -3.13
C ALA A 46 -10.44 11.28 -1.64
N ARG A 47 -11.07 10.47 -0.78
CA ARG A 47 -10.76 10.42 0.66
C ARG A 47 -9.36 9.88 0.93
N VAL A 48 -8.96 8.79 0.27
CA VAL A 48 -7.60 8.24 0.41
C VAL A 48 -6.54 9.26 -0.04
N ILE A 49 -6.79 9.96 -1.16
CA ILE A 49 -5.87 10.99 -1.64
C ILE A 49 -5.82 12.18 -0.67
N GLN A 50 -6.94 12.58 -0.07
CA GLN A 50 -6.97 13.60 0.99
C GLN A 50 -6.13 13.18 2.21
N ASP A 51 -6.26 11.92 2.65
CA ASP A 51 -5.48 11.38 3.77
C ASP A 51 -3.98 11.45 3.50
N VAL A 52 -3.53 10.92 2.34
CA VAL A 52 -2.11 10.93 1.97
C VAL A 52 -1.58 12.36 1.81
N THR A 53 -2.39 13.24 1.23
CA THR A 53 -2.05 14.66 1.08
C THR A 53 -1.89 15.33 2.45
N LEU A 54 -2.81 15.08 3.40
CA LEU A 54 -2.70 15.60 4.76
C LEU A 54 -1.43 15.08 5.44
N LEU A 55 -1.13 13.78 5.34
CA LEU A 55 0.12 13.22 5.89
C LEU A 55 1.35 13.96 5.35
N LYS A 56 1.39 14.24 4.03
CA LYS A 56 2.47 15.01 3.42
C LYS A 56 2.58 16.42 4.00
N LEU A 57 1.46 17.12 4.13
CA LEU A 57 1.41 18.51 4.62
C LEU A 57 1.81 18.64 6.10
N VAL A 58 1.55 17.61 6.91
CA VAL A 58 1.96 17.61 8.34
C VAL A 58 3.39 17.06 8.55
N GLY A 59 4.14 16.82 7.46
CA GLY A 59 5.58 16.56 7.53
C GLY A 59 6.02 15.11 7.36
N PHE A 60 5.11 14.18 7.08
CA PHE A 60 5.48 12.81 6.67
C PHE A 60 6.04 12.80 5.24
N LYS A 61 6.70 11.73 4.87
CA LYS A 61 7.15 11.46 3.49
C LYS A 61 6.36 10.28 2.90
N PRO A 62 5.10 10.48 2.47
CA PRO A 62 4.31 9.40 1.90
C PRO A 62 4.74 9.08 0.47
N ILE A 63 4.65 7.77 0.14
CA ILE A 63 4.83 7.21 -1.19
C ILE A 63 3.61 6.37 -1.48
N ILE A 64 3.01 6.51 -2.66
CA ILE A 64 1.91 5.64 -3.09
C ILE A 64 2.46 4.60 -4.07
N VAL A 65 2.20 3.32 -3.80
CA VAL A 65 2.34 2.23 -4.78
C VAL A 65 0.93 1.78 -5.13
N HIS A 66 0.50 2.04 -6.37
CA HIS A 66 -0.89 1.77 -6.73
C HIS A 66 -1.06 0.46 -7.49
N GLY A 67 -2.22 -0.17 -7.33
CA GLY A 67 -2.67 -1.27 -8.19
C GLY A 67 -3.40 -0.76 -9.45
N GLY A 68 -4.13 -1.66 -10.08
CA GLY A 68 -4.91 -1.36 -11.28
C GLY A 68 -5.63 -2.58 -11.86
N GLY A 69 -5.62 -3.71 -11.13
CA GLY A 69 -6.12 -4.98 -11.64
C GLY A 69 -7.55 -4.93 -12.20
N LYS A 70 -8.47 -4.21 -11.53
CA LYS A 70 -9.86 -4.04 -11.98
C LYS A 70 -9.94 -3.23 -13.28
N GLU A 71 -9.16 -2.15 -13.38
CA GLU A 71 -9.10 -1.34 -14.59
C GLU A 71 -8.44 -2.10 -15.75
N ILE A 72 -7.36 -2.87 -15.50
CA ILE A 72 -6.74 -3.75 -16.51
C ILE A 72 -7.79 -4.76 -17.02
N SER A 73 -8.49 -5.47 -16.12
CA SER A 73 -9.53 -6.45 -16.51
C SER A 73 -10.63 -5.81 -17.35
N LYS A 74 -11.07 -4.61 -17.00
CA LYS A 74 -12.05 -3.84 -17.75
C LYS A 74 -11.57 -3.51 -19.17
N TRP A 75 -10.31 -3.10 -19.34
CA TRP A 75 -9.77 -2.77 -20.66
C TRP A 75 -9.47 -4.02 -21.49
N VAL A 76 -8.97 -5.11 -20.89
CA VAL A 76 -8.81 -6.43 -21.53
C VAL A 76 -10.17 -6.88 -22.11
N GLY A 77 -11.25 -6.81 -21.31
CA GLY A 77 -12.60 -7.12 -21.81
C GLY A 77 -13.10 -6.18 -22.91
N LYS A 78 -12.75 -4.88 -22.89
CA LYS A 78 -13.14 -3.92 -23.94
C LYS A 78 -12.50 -4.19 -25.31
N VAL A 79 -11.31 -4.77 -25.33
CA VAL A 79 -10.65 -5.17 -26.59
C VAL A 79 -11.01 -6.61 -27.02
N GLY A 80 -11.97 -7.24 -26.34
CA GLY A 80 -12.48 -8.56 -26.70
C GLY A 80 -11.66 -9.74 -26.17
N MET A 81 -10.73 -9.49 -25.24
CA MET A 81 -9.94 -10.53 -24.57
C MET A 81 -10.58 -10.90 -23.22
N GLU A 82 -10.27 -12.10 -22.70
CA GLU A 82 -10.71 -12.54 -21.39
C GLU A 82 -9.55 -12.52 -20.38
N PRO A 83 -9.68 -11.81 -19.25
CA PRO A 83 -8.64 -11.81 -18.22
C PRO A 83 -8.54 -13.19 -17.56
N GLN A 84 -7.33 -13.74 -17.54
CA GLN A 84 -7.02 -15.03 -16.94
C GLN A 84 -6.18 -14.86 -15.68
N PHE A 85 -6.38 -15.75 -14.70
CA PHE A 85 -5.65 -15.74 -13.44
C PHE A 85 -5.25 -17.15 -13.02
N ILE A 86 -4.03 -17.30 -12.51
CA ILE A 86 -3.54 -18.51 -11.84
C ILE A 86 -3.06 -18.10 -10.45
N ASN A 87 -3.62 -18.72 -9.41
CA ASN A 87 -3.30 -18.42 -8.01
C ASN A 87 -3.39 -16.93 -7.63
N GLY A 88 -4.34 -16.20 -8.23
CA GLY A 88 -4.53 -14.76 -8.00
C GLY A 88 -3.57 -13.86 -8.77
N LEU A 89 -2.60 -14.41 -9.50
CA LEU A 89 -1.73 -13.69 -10.41
C LEU A 89 -2.36 -13.65 -11.82
N ARG A 90 -2.31 -12.47 -12.45
CA ARG A 90 -2.82 -12.32 -13.82
C ARG A 90 -1.89 -13.00 -14.82
N VAL A 91 -2.40 -13.93 -15.62
CA VAL A 91 -1.69 -14.40 -16.80
C VAL A 91 -1.52 -13.20 -17.75
N THR A 92 -0.29 -12.87 -18.07
CA THR A 92 0.07 -11.63 -18.76
C THR A 92 0.89 -11.96 -20.01
N ASP A 93 0.21 -12.27 -21.12
CA ASP A 93 0.84 -12.39 -22.44
C ASP A 93 1.28 -11.01 -22.97
N ALA A 94 1.88 -10.94 -24.15
CA ALA A 94 2.43 -9.72 -24.70
C ALA A 94 1.35 -8.63 -24.91
N GLU A 95 0.18 -8.99 -25.40
CA GLU A 95 -0.94 -8.04 -25.61
C GLU A 95 -1.50 -7.56 -24.27
N THR A 96 -1.66 -8.46 -23.30
CA THR A 96 -2.09 -8.11 -21.95
C THR A 96 -1.06 -7.21 -21.24
N MET A 97 0.25 -7.41 -21.49
CA MET A 97 1.29 -6.55 -20.91
C MET A 97 1.23 -5.14 -21.46
N GLU A 98 1.04 -4.99 -22.76
CA GLU A 98 0.88 -3.67 -23.41
C GLU A 98 -0.34 -2.93 -22.84
N LEU A 99 -1.47 -3.61 -22.72
CA LEU A 99 -2.68 -3.06 -22.09
C LEU A 99 -2.46 -2.71 -20.62
N ALA A 100 -1.77 -3.56 -19.88
CA ALA A 100 -1.47 -3.32 -18.47
C ALA A 100 -0.62 -2.05 -18.31
N GLU A 101 0.41 -1.88 -19.12
CA GLU A 101 1.27 -0.70 -19.09
C GLU A 101 0.48 0.59 -19.41
N MET A 102 -0.32 0.60 -20.45
CA MET A 102 -1.18 1.74 -20.81
C MET A 102 -2.16 2.09 -19.69
N VAL A 103 -2.83 1.09 -19.12
CA VAL A 103 -3.83 1.27 -18.06
C VAL A 103 -3.20 1.75 -16.78
N LEU A 104 -2.10 1.13 -16.34
CA LEU A 104 -1.38 1.53 -15.13
C LEU A 104 -0.80 2.94 -15.28
N GLY A 105 -0.28 3.30 -16.46
CA GLY A 105 0.16 4.66 -16.75
C GLY A 105 -0.98 5.69 -16.64
N LYS A 106 -2.17 5.38 -17.15
CA LYS A 106 -3.35 6.23 -17.01
C LYS A 106 -3.77 6.38 -15.54
N VAL A 107 -3.85 5.27 -14.79
CA VAL A 107 -4.17 5.30 -13.35
C VAL A 107 -3.17 6.14 -12.60
N ASN A 108 -1.88 5.93 -12.84
CA ASN A 108 -0.79 6.69 -12.23
C ASN A 108 -0.98 8.20 -12.41
N LYS A 109 -1.17 8.68 -13.64
CA LYS A 109 -1.34 10.10 -13.92
C LYS A 109 -2.65 10.68 -13.37
N SER A 110 -3.71 9.89 -13.28
CA SER A 110 -4.95 10.34 -12.64
C SER A 110 -4.76 10.58 -11.13
N LEU A 111 -3.98 9.75 -10.44
CA LEU A 111 -3.65 9.95 -9.03
C LEU A 111 -2.76 11.19 -8.81
N VAL A 112 -1.77 11.41 -9.68
CA VAL A 112 -0.95 12.63 -9.68
C VAL A 112 -1.85 13.87 -9.76
N GLN A 113 -2.78 13.89 -10.72
CA GLN A 113 -3.71 15.00 -10.91
C GLN A 113 -4.54 15.30 -9.66
N LEU A 114 -5.03 14.25 -8.98
CA LEU A 114 -5.83 14.41 -7.75
C LEU A 114 -5.00 14.99 -6.59
N VAL A 115 -3.75 14.58 -6.44
CA VAL A 115 -2.84 15.13 -5.41
C VAL A 115 -2.50 16.58 -5.72
N GLU A 116 -2.18 16.91 -6.97
CA GLU A 116 -1.89 18.28 -7.41
C GLU A 116 -3.08 19.23 -7.22
N GLN A 117 -4.31 18.76 -7.40
CA GLN A 117 -5.53 19.54 -7.11
C GLN A 117 -5.65 19.95 -5.64
N LEU A 118 -5.01 19.22 -4.73
CA LEU A 118 -4.96 19.52 -3.30
C LEU A 118 -3.74 20.38 -2.93
N GLY A 119 -2.98 20.88 -3.90
CA GLY A 119 -1.86 21.80 -3.70
C GLY A 119 -0.55 21.12 -3.27
N VAL A 120 -0.42 19.80 -3.41
CA VAL A 120 0.80 19.05 -3.12
C VAL A 120 1.47 18.63 -4.42
N ARG A 121 2.78 18.86 -4.53
CA ARG A 121 3.57 18.43 -5.69
C ARG A 121 3.70 16.93 -5.72
N ALA A 122 3.22 16.30 -6.79
CA ALA A 122 3.31 14.86 -6.98
C ALA A 122 4.01 14.51 -8.30
N ILE A 123 4.63 13.36 -8.33
CA ILE A 123 5.20 12.80 -9.56
C ILE A 123 4.85 11.34 -9.69
N GLY A 124 4.37 10.97 -10.87
CA GLY A 124 4.04 9.60 -11.21
C GLY A 124 5.16 8.96 -12.01
N ILE A 125 5.68 7.87 -11.50
CA ILE A 125 6.70 7.02 -12.13
C ILE A 125 6.24 5.57 -12.16
N SER A 126 6.96 4.74 -12.89
CA SER A 126 6.87 3.27 -12.84
C SER A 126 8.19 2.68 -12.35
N GLY A 127 8.24 1.40 -12.09
CA GLY A 127 9.50 0.72 -11.79
C GLY A 127 10.52 0.73 -12.93
N LYS A 128 10.13 1.13 -14.15
CA LYS A 128 11.04 1.34 -15.29
C LYS A 128 11.88 2.61 -15.14
N ASP A 129 11.31 3.64 -14.50
CA ASP A 129 11.95 4.95 -14.39
C ASP A 129 13.15 4.88 -13.44
N GLY A 130 14.31 5.33 -13.91
CA GLY A 130 15.56 5.27 -13.14
C GLY A 130 16.02 3.86 -12.78
N GLY A 131 15.48 2.82 -13.44
CA GLY A 131 15.78 1.43 -13.09
C GLY A 131 15.28 1.05 -11.69
N LEU A 132 14.20 1.66 -11.24
CA LEU A 132 13.68 1.53 -9.87
C LEU A 132 13.38 0.08 -9.48
N LEU A 133 12.72 -0.70 -10.36
CA LEU A 133 12.37 -2.10 -10.10
C LEU A 133 12.98 -3.02 -11.17
N LYS A 134 13.99 -3.78 -10.79
CA LYS A 134 14.47 -4.92 -11.57
C LYS A 134 13.75 -6.18 -11.16
N VAL A 135 13.41 -7.01 -12.12
CA VAL A 135 12.62 -8.23 -11.90
C VAL A 135 13.27 -9.45 -12.56
N ASP A 136 13.01 -10.61 -11.96
CA ASP A 136 13.08 -11.89 -12.63
C ASP A 136 11.67 -12.34 -13.03
N LYS A 137 11.56 -13.21 -14.03
CA LYS A 137 10.27 -13.76 -14.46
C LYS A 137 9.65 -14.62 -13.36
N LYS A 138 8.40 -14.32 -12.97
CA LYS A 138 7.65 -15.06 -11.96
C LYS A 138 6.89 -16.21 -12.59
N LEU A 139 6.97 -17.38 -11.99
CA LEU A 139 6.15 -18.56 -12.33
C LEU A 139 5.03 -18.71 -11.29
N ALA A 140 3.91 -19.28 -11.68
CA ALA A 140 2.83 -19.68 -10.78
C ALA A 140 2.81 -21.21 -10.67
N ASP A 141 3.21 -21.77 -9.54
CA ASP A 141 3.35 -23.22 -9.31
C ASP A 141 4.19 -23.94 -10.38
N GLY A 142 5.22 -23.25 -10.89
CA GLY A 142 6.08 -23.75 -11.96
C GLY A 142 5.55 -23.52 -13.37
N GLU A 143 4.34 -22.97 -13.52
CA GLU A 143 3.76 -22.62 -14.83
C GLU A 143 4.19 -21.21 -15.27
N ASP A 144 4.48 -21.07 -16.57
CA ASP A 144 4.76 -19.80 -17.21
C ASP A 144 3.47 -18.98 -17.37
N ILE A 145 3.37 -17.88 -16.65
CA ILE A 145 2.23 -16.95 -16.70
C ILE A 145 2.50 -15.67 -17.52
N GLY A 146 3.53 -15.72 -18.37
CA GLY A 146 3.91 -14.64 -19.28
C GLY A 146 4.77 -13.56 -18.61
N PHE A 147 4.48 -12.30 -18.89
CA PHE A 147 5.24 -11.13 -18.42
C PHE A 147 4.81 -10.71 -17.00
N VAL A 148 4.95 -11.61 -16.05
CA VAL A 148 4.77 -11.36 -14.62
C VAL A 148 6.12 -11.38 -13.94
N GLY A 149 6.46 -10.30 -13.22
CA GLY A 149 7.76 -10.10 -12.59
C GLY A 149 7.71 -10.34 -11.09
N ASP A 150 8.79 -10.92 -10.57
CA ASP A 150 9.15 -10.93 -9.16
C ASP A 150 10.28 -9.94 -8.91
N VAL A 151 10.17 -9.09 -7.90
CA VAL A 151 11.15 -8.02 -7.69
C VAL A 151 12.45 -8.60 -7.16
N LYS A 152 13.52 -8.46 -7.95
CA LYS A 152 14.88 -8.91 -7.65
C LYS A 152 15.69 -7.83 -6.94
N GLU A 153 15.57 -6.58 -7.41
CA GLU A 153 16.35 -5.44 -6.92
C GLU A 153 15.53 -4.16 -7.00
N VAL A 154 15.70 -3.29 -6.02
CA VAL A 154 15.09 -1.95 -5.98
C VAL A 154 16.20 -0.90 -5.95
N ASN A 155 16.29 -0.07 -6.99
CA ASN A 155 17.14 1.13 -6.98
C ASN A 155 16.36 2.29 -6.35
N ALA A 156 16.58 2.52 -5.07
CA ALA A 156 15.83 3.51 -4.30
C ALA A 156 16.29 4.96 -4.49
N ASP A 157 17.37 5.22 -5.22
CA ASP A 157 17.97 6.56 -5.37
C ASP A 157 16.97 7.57 -5.92
N ILE A 158 16.22 7.18 -6.96
CA ILE A 158 15.18 8.05 -7.53
C ILE A 158 14.10 8.42 -6.52
N ILE A 159 13.75 7.51 -5.60
CA ILE A 159 12.76 7.78 -4.54
C ILE A 159 13.30 8.83 -3.58
N TYR A 160 14.54 8.66 -3.13
CA TYR A 160 15.19 9.62 -2.22
C TYR A 160 15.31 11.01 -2.86
N ASP A 161 15.74 11.09 -4.11
CA ASP A 161 15.83 12.34 -4.87
C ASP A 161 14.49 13.09 -4.95
N LEU A 162 13.40 12.34 -5.20
CA LEU A 162 12.07 12.91 -5.25
C LEU A 162 11.59 13.40 -3.89
N LEU A 163 11.84 12.63 -2.83
CA LEU A 163 11.48 12.99 -1.46
C LEU A 163 12.28 14.20 -0.95
N GLU A 164 13.53 14.34 -1.33
CA GLU A 164 14.37 15.51 -1.01
C GLU A 164 13.87 16.78 -1.68
N LYS A 165 13.42 16.67 -2.92
CA LYS A 165 12.82 17.78 -3.68
C LYS A 165 11.35 18.03 -3.34
N ASP A 166 10.88 17.44 -2.26
CA ASP A 166 9.54 17.60 -1.70
C ASP A 166 8.40 17.12 -2.63
N PHE A 167 8.65 16.16 -3.50
CA PHE A 167 7.59 15.49 -4.26
C PHE A 167 6.92 14.39 -3.43
N LEU A 168 5.68 14.06 -3.80
CA LEU A 168 4.98 12.84 -3.41
C LEU A 168 5.11 11.84 -4.56
N PRO A 169 5.94 10.78 -4.44
CA PRO A 169 6.07 9.76 -5.49
C PRO A 169 4.82 8.87 -5.56
N ILE A 170 4.34 8.62 -6.79
CA ILE A 170 3.26 7.69 -7.07
C ILE A 170 3.79 6.66 -8.07
N ILE A 171 3.86 5.39 -7.67
CA ILE A 171 4.61 4.36 -8.37
C ILE A 171 3.65 3.31 -8.94
N ALA A 172 3.76 3.09 -10.26
CA ALA A 172 3.09 1.99 -10.95
C ALA A 172 3.94 0.72 -10.87
N PRO A 173 3.35 -0.46 -10.57
CA PRO A 173 4.09 -1.71 -10.36
C PRO A 173 4.44 -2.39 -11.69
N ILE A 174 5.33 -1.78 -12.44
CA ILE A 174 5.90 -2.27 -13.69
C ILE A 174 7.41 -2.26 -13.54
N GLY A 175 8.10 -3.34 -13.91
CA GLY A 175 9.56 -3.43 -13.82
C GLY A 175 10.19 -3.89 -15.12
N LEU A 176 11.52 -3.95 -15.11
CA LEU A 176 12.34 -4.43 -16.23
C LEU A 176 13.21 -5.61 -15.78
N ASP A 177 13.38 -6.61 -16.65
CA ASP A 177 14.42 -7.61 -16.47
C ASP A 177 15.80 -7.09 -16.95
N ASP A 178 16.82 -7.93 -16.89
CA ASP A 178 18.18 -7.58 -17.31
C ASP A 178 18.29 -7.33 -18.84
N ASP A 179 17.33 -7.84 -19.63
CA ASP A 179 17.21 -7.62 -21.09
C ASP A 179 16.27 -6.45 -21.44
N TYR A 180 15.82 -5.68 -20.45
CA TYR A 180 14.88 -4.55 -20.59
C TYR A 180 13.48 -4.94 -21.07
N ASN A 181 13.07 -6.19 -20.94
CA ASN A 181 11.67 -6.56 -21.15
C ASN A 181 10.80 -6.05 -20.01
N THR A 182 9.59 -5.62 -20.36
CA THR A 182 8.63 -5.05 -19.40
C THR A 182 7.81 -6.15 -18.73
N TYR A 183 7.67 -6.07 -17.42
CA TYR A 183 6.89 -7.01 -16.60
C TYR A 183 5.86 -6.30 -15.73
N ASN A 184 4.68 -6.90 -15.63
CA ASN A 184 3.65 -6.56 -14.66
C ASN A 184 4.02 -7.17 -13.31
N ILE A 185 4.02 -6.35 -12.25
CA ILE A 185 4.34 -6.80 -10.89
C ILE A 185 3.07 -6.76 -10.04
N ASN A 186 2.91 -7.72 -9.14
CA ASN A 186 1.88 -7.63 -8.12
C ASN A 186 2.13 -6.38 -7.26
N ALA A 187 1.12 -5.52 -7.08
CA ALA A 187 1.30 -4.25 -6.39
C ALA A 187 1.63 -4.42 -4.89
N ASP A 188 1.20 -5.51 -4.24
CA ASP A 188 1.58 -5.81 -2.86
C ASP A 188 3.07 -6.17 -2.79
N ASP A 189 3.56 -7.01 -3.73
CA ASP A 189 4.96 -7.40 -3.83
C ASP A 189 5.85 -6.18 -4.10
N ALA A 190 5.46 -5.31 -5.05
CA ALA A 190 6.17 -4.07 -5.35
C ALA A 190 6.23 -3.12 -4.14
N ALA A 191 5.12 -2.96 -3.42
CA ALA A 191 5.07 -2.11 -2.23
C ALA A 191 5.95 -2.64 -1.10
N CYS A 192 5.98 -3.96 -0.88
CA CYS A 192 6.88 -4.61 0.08
C CYS A 192 8.34 -4.41 -0.30
N ALA A 193 8.70 -4.66 -1.55
CA ALA A 193 10.07 -4.52 -2.03
C ALA A 193 10.58 -3.07 -1.87
N ILE A 194 9.76 -2.09 -2.27
CA ILE A 194 10.09 -0.67 -2.10
C ILE A 194 10.21 -0.33 -0.61
N ALA A 195 9.24 -0.71 0.23
CA ALA A 195 9.25 -0.41 1.65
C ALA A 195 10.49 -0.97 2.36
N LYS A 196 10.92 -2.18 2.01
CA LYS A 196 12.16 -2.79 2.52
C LYS A 196 13.40 -2.00 2.08
N ALA A 197 13.52 -1.70 0.79
CA ALA A 197 14.69 -1.03 0.23
C ALA A 197 14.95 0.36 0.83
N ILE A 198 13.87 1.07 1.24
CA ILE A 198 13.97 2.41 1.84
C ILE A 198 13.84 2.41 3.36
N ASN A 199 13.80 1.25 4.01
CA ASN A 199 13.58 1.10 5.44
C ASN A 199 12.40 1.97 5.92
N ALA A 200 11.23 1.76 5.30
CA ALA A 200 10.05 2.56 5.60
C ALA A 200 9.63 2.42 7.08
N GLU A 201 9.25 3.53 7.70
CA GLU A 201 8.68 3.52 9.06
C GLU A 201 7.36 2.73 9.11
N LYS A 202 6.54 2.89 8.05
CA LYS A 202 5.27 2.18 7.94
C LYS A 202 5.03 1.74 6.50
N LEU A 203 4.43 0.56 6.36
CA LEU A 203 3.80 0.08 5.13
C LEU A 203 2.31 -0.12 5.41
N ALA A 204 1.43 0.56 4.68
CA ALA A 204 0.00 0.42 4.83
C ALA A 204 -0.61 -0.20 3.57
N PHE A 205 -1.26 -1.34 3.71
CA PHE A 205 -2.06 -1.96 2.67
C PHE A 205 -3.51 -1.51 2.78
N LEU A 206 -4.00 -0.75 1.81
CA LEU A 206 -5.41 -0.47 1.64
C LEU A 206 -6.03 -1.58 0.80
N THR A 207 -6.94 -2.33 1.36
CA THR A 207 -7.51 -3.56 0.80
C THR A 207 -9.03 -3.59 1.02
N ASP A 208 -9.70 -4.62 0.50
CA ASP A 208 -11.15 -4.84 0.66
C ASP A 208 -11.49 -5.73 1.87
N ILE A 209 -10.56 -5.90 2.81
CA ILE A 209 -10.74 -6.70 4.02
C ILE A 209 -10.45 -5.87 5.26
N GLU A 210 -11.16 -6.13 6.34
CA GLU A 210 -11.04 -5.37 7.59
C GLU A 210 -9.71 -5.63 8.33
N GLY A 211 -9.09 -6.78 8.13
CA GLY A 211 -7.82 -7.17 8.77
C GLY A 211 -7.67 -8.69 8.84
N VAL A 212 -6.88 -9.17 9.78
CA VAL A 212 -6.63 -10.58 10.06
C VAL A 212 -7.56 -11.07 11.17
N TYR A 213 -8.23 -12.18 10.94
CA TYR A 213 -9.13 -12.83 11.91
C TYR A 213 -8.55 -14.15 12.38
N LYS A 214 -8.76 -14.52 13.64
CA LYS A 214 -8.52 -15.90 14.11
C LYS A 214 -9.51 -16.87 13.47
N ASP A 215 -10.78 -16.49 13.40
CA ASP A 215 -11.82 -17.20 12.65
C ASP A 215 -12.45 -16.22 11.64
N PRO A 216 -12.22 -16.42 10.31
CA PRO A 216 -12.78 -15.54 9.28
C PRO A 216 -14.32 -15.45 9.28
N LYS A 217 -15.01 -16.38 9.98
CA LYS A 217 -16.47 -16.39 10.09
C LYS A 217 -16.98 -15.62 11.30
N ASP A 218 -16.11 -15.27 12.24
CA ASP A 218 -16.46 -14.52 13.45
C ASP A 218 -15.77 -13.14 13.45
N PRO A 219 -16.51 -12.05 13.15
CA PRO A 219 -15.96 -10.69 13.16
C PRO A 219 -15.39 -10.24 14.50
N SER A 220 -15.80 -10.87 15.62
CA SER A 220 -15.27 -10.55 16.95
C SER A 220 -13.83 -11.01 17.16
N THR A 221 -13.31 -11.85 16.27
CA THR A 221 -11.95 -12.41 16.32
C THR A 221 -10.92 -11.62 15.54
N LEU A 222 -11.24 -10.38 15.13
CA LEU A 222 -10.30 -9.47 14.47
C LEU A 222 -9.09 -9.22 15.38
N ILE A 223 -7.90 -9.46 14.84
CA ILE A 223 -6.63 -9.25 15.52
C ILE A 223 -6.16 -7.81 15.23
N SER A 224 -6.22 -6.94 16.20
CA SER A 224 -5.79 -5.55 16.05
C SER A 224 -4.27 -5.39 15.99
N GLU A 225 -3.54 -6.19 16.74
CA GLU A 225 -2.06 -6.26 16.72
C GLU A 225 -1.59 -7.69 16.60
N LEU A 226 -0.62 -7.93 15.72
CA LEU A 226 -0.03 -9.23 15.44
C LEU A 226 1.49 -9.12 15.45
N ASN A 227 2.16 -9.86 16.31
CA ASN A 227 3.62 -9.99 16.29
C ASN A 227 4.05 -10.97 15.18
N VAL A 228 5.29 -10.86 14.71
CA VAL A 228 5.84 -11.75 13.67
C VAL A 228 5.75 -13.21 14.09
N SER A 229 6.12 -13.54 15.34
CA SER A 229 6.06 -14.90 15.90
C SER A 229 4.63 -15.46 15.91
N ASP A 230 3.66 -14.65 16.36
CA ASP A 230 2.25 -15.04 16.40
C ASP A 230 1.69 -15.22 14.99
N GLY A 231 2.09 -14.35 14.04
CA GLY A 231 1.72 -14.47 12.63
C GLY A 231 2.20 -15.77 12.00
N LYS A 232 3.48 -16.14 12.21
CA LYS A 232 4.03 -17.41 11.74
C LYS A 232 3.29 -18.61 12.34
N LYS A 233 3.01 -18.56 13.63
CA LYS A 233 2.26 -19.62 14.33
C LYS A 233 0.84 -19.78 13.76
N LEU A 234 0.11 -18.68 13.53
CA LEU A 234 -1.23 -18.74 12.96
C LEU A 234 -1.25 -19.29 11.52
N MET A 235 -0.18 -19.05 10.74
CA MET A 235 -0.02 -19.67 9.42
C MET A 235 0.26 -21.18 9.52
N GLU A 236 1.15 -21.61 10.42
CA GLU A 236 1.48 -23.03 10.66
C GLU A 236 0.26 -23.83 11.17
N GLU A 237 -0.55 -23.22 12.04
CA GLU A 237 -1.78 -23.82 12.58
C GLU A 237 -2.95 -23.77 11.59
N GLY A 238 -2.78 -23.14 10.40
CA GLY A 238 -3.78 -23.09 9.34
C GLY A 238 -4.94 -22.11 9.59
N TYR A 239 -4.86 -21.23 10.57
CA TYR A 239 -5.85 -20.16 10.79
C TYR A 239 -5.79 -19.10 9.69
N ILE A 240 -4.60 -18.84 9.14
CA ILE A 240 -4.39 -17.94 8.01
C ILE A 240 -4.21 -18.77 6.76
N GLY A 241 -5.14 -18.67 5.82
CA GLY A 241 -5.13 -19.45 4.57
C GLY A 241 -5.61 -18.66 3.37
N GLY A 242 -5.68 -19.33 2.22
CA GLY A 242 -6.15 -18.74 0.96
C GLY A 242 -5.37 -17.50 0.54
N GLY A 243 -6.05 -16.50 0.02
CA GLY A 243 -5.44 -15.25 -0.46
C GLY A 243 -4.81 -14.37 0.63
N MET A 244 -5.09 -14.63 1.92
CA MET A 244 -4.47 -13.93 3.05
C MET A 244 -3.06 -14.43 3.35
N LEU A 245 -2.78 -15.70 3.12
CA LEU A 245 -1.49 -16.33 3.42
C LEU A 245 -0.31 -15.59 2.75
N PRO A 246 -0.29 -15.38 1.41
CA PRO A 246 0.80 -14.65 0.77
C PRO A 246 0.90 -13.19 1.25
N LYS A 247 -0.22 -12.56 1.58
CA LYS A 247 -0.23 -11.19 2.09
C LYS A 247 0.44 -11.09 3.47
N ILE A 248 0.13 -11.99 4.41
CA ILE A 248 0.76 -12.01 5.74
C ILE A 248 2.23 -12.39 5.63
N GLN A 249 2.57 -13.34 4.76
CA GLN A 249 3.97 -13.68 4.49
C GLN A 249 4.78 -12.46 4.03
N ASN A 250 4.24 -11.68 3.08
CA ASN A 250 4.87 -10.45 2.60
C ASN A 250 4.98 -9.39 3.71
N CYS A 251 3.98 -9.28 4.59
CA CYS A 251 4.04 -8.36 5.73
C CYS A 251 5.15 -8.75 6.71
N ILE A 252 5.25 -10.03 7.05
CA ILE A 252 6.28 -10.55 7.96
C ILE A 252 7.66 -10.34 7.34
N ASP A 253 7.85 -10.71 6.07
CA ASP A 253 9.10 -10.49 5.35
C ASP A 253 9.50 -9.00 5.31
N ALA A 254 8.55 -8.10 5.11
CA ALA A 254 8.82 -6.67 5.16
C ALA A 254 9.35 -6.22 6.52
N ILE A 255 8.78 -6.71 7.63
CA ILE A 255 9.21 -6.37 8.99
C ILE A 255 10.59 -6.98 9.30
N GLU A 256 10.81 -8.24 8.96
CA GLU A 256 12.11 -8.91 9.16
C GLU A 256 13.24 -8.25 8.37
N ASN A 257 12.89 -7.51 7.29
CA ASN A 257 13.83 -6.79 6.44
C ASN A 257 13.79 -5.25 6.63
N GLY A 258 13.40 -4.76 7.80
CA GLY A 258 13.66 -3.37 8.23
C GLY A 258 12.48 -2.41 8.18
N VAL A 259 11.28 -2.84 7.76
CA VAL A 259 10.07 -2.03 7.91
C VAL A 259 9.62 -2.10 9.37
N SER A 260 9.43 -0.94 10.02
CA SER A 260 9.11 -0.94 11.46
C SER A 260 7.71 -1.49 11.75
N ARG A 261 6.72 -1.18 10.91
CA ARG A 261 5.33 -1.63 11.12
C ARG A 261 4.57 -1.75 9.80
N VAL A 262 3.76 -2.80 9.68
CA VAL A 262 2.86 -3.00 8.54
C VAL A 262 1.41 -2.95 9.00
N HIS A 263 0.55 -2.23 8.27
CA HIS A 263 -0.87 -2.12 8.54
C HIS A 263 -1.68 -2.73 7.39
N ILE A 264 -2.67 -3.55 7.73
CA ILE A 264 -3.69 -4.04 6.81
C ILE A 264 -4.98 -3.30 7.17
N LEU A 265 -5.48 -2.47 6.26
CA LEU A 265 -6.59 -1.56 6.49
C LEU A 265 -7.68 -1.77 5.45
N ASP A 266 -8.93 -1.70 5.88
CA ASP A 266 -10.06 -1.65 4.95
C ASP A 266 -10.14 -0.26 4.29
N GLY A 267 -9.76 -0.20 3.02
CA GLY A 267 -9.80 1.02 2.22
C GLY A 267 -11.21 1.55 1.95
N ARG A 268 -12.27 0.79 2.29
CA ARG A 268 -13.67 1.23 2.20
C ARG A 268 -14.08 2.10 3.40
N ILE A 269 -13.32 2.04 4.49
CA ILE A 269 -13.54 2.90 5.65
C ILE A 269 -12.99 4.29 5.34
N PRO A 270 -13.83 5.35 5.38
CA PRO A 270 -13.36 6.71 5.14
C PRO A 270 -12.25 7.11 6.12
N HIS A 271 -11.19 7.72 5.60
CA HIS A 271 -10.05 8.19 6.38
C HIS A 271 -9.33 7.10 7.19
N CYS A 272 -9.32 5.86 6.68
CA CYS A 272 -8.70 4.72 7.35
C CYS A 272 -7.21 4.93 7.66
N LEU A 273 -6.47 5.63 6.80
CA LEU A 273 -5.06 5.96 7.06
C LEU A 273 -4.89 6.89 8.26
N LEU A 274 -5.72 7.92 8.37
CA LEU A 274 -5.65 8.87 9.50
C LEU A 274 -6.04 8.18 10.80
N LEU A 275 -7.08 7.33 10.78
CA LEU A 275 -7.48 6.55 11.94
C LEU A 275 -6.37 5.60 12.42
N ALA A 276 -5.65 4.94 11.49
CA ALA A 276 -4.56 4.04 11.83
C ALA A 276 -3.29 4.76 12.32
N ILE A 277 -3.09 6.03 11.94
CA ILE A 277 -1.86 6.78 12.27
C ILE A 277 -2.06 7.68 13.48
N PHE A 278 -3.20 8.34 13.62
CA PHE A 278 -3.45 9.39 14.61
C PHE A 278 -4.37 8.96 15.76
N THR A 279 -4.72 7.68 15.87
CA THR A 279 -5.55 7.21 16.99
C THR A 279 -4.97 5.95 17.64
N ASN A 280 -5.24 5.80 18.94
CA ASN A 280 -4.95 4.58 19.70
C ASN A 280 -5.97 3.47 19.43
N LYS A 281 -7.11 3.81 18.88
CA LYS A 281 -8.16 2.86 18.50
C LYS A 281 -7.77 2.23 17.17
N GLY A 282 -7.01 1.13 17.23
CA GLY A 282 -6.58 0.39 16.04
C GLY A 282 -7.76 0.04 15.16
N ILE A 283 -7.69 0.43 13.88
CA ILE A 283 -8.51 -0.14 12.83
C ILE A 283 -7.64 -1.12 12.04
N GLY A 284 -8.24 -2.20 11.58
CA GLY A 284 -7.50 -3.22 10.84
C GLY A 284 -6.55 -4.03 11.71
N THR A 285 -5.49 -4.52 11.11
CA THR A 285 -4.43 -5.27 11.80
C THR A 285 -3.08 -4.58 11.62
N ALA A 286 -2.40 -4.30 12.72
CA ALA A 286 -1.02 -3.84 12.73
C ALA A 286 -0.09 -5.01 12.99
N ILE A 287 0.88 -5.25 12.10
CA ILE A 287 1.91 -6.28 12.25
C ILE A 287 3.22 -5.60 12.64
N LYS A 288 3.91 -6.13 13.64
CA LYS A 288 5.13 -5.56 14.23
C LYS A 288 6.14 -6.63 14.61
N ASN A 289 7.37 -6.19 14.87
CA ASN A 289 8.41 -7.09 15.41
C ASN A 289 8.08 -7.49 16.85
N ASP A 290 8.56 -8.66 17.29
CA ASP A 290 8.34 -9.20 18.64
C ASP A 290 8.98 -8.34 19.74
N ILE A 291 10.01 -7.54 19.41
CA ILE A 291 10.80 -6.75 20.36
C ILE A 291 10.28 -5.32 20.54
N GLU A 292 9.36 -4.85 19.67
CA GLU A 292 8.86 -3.48 19.77
C GLU A 292 7.88 -3.30 20.94
N GLU A 293 8.23 -2.36 21.86
CA GLU A 293 7.32 -1.87 22.88
C GLU A 293 6.06 -1.24 22.26
N ARG A 294 4.93 -1.36 22.95
CA ARG A 294 3.65 -0.81 22.52
C ARG A 294 3.78 0.70 22.23
N TYR A 295 3.33 1.11 21.05
CA TYR A 295 3.35 2.50 20.60
C TYR A 295 2.31 3.40 21.31
N TYR A 296 1.81 3.03 22.47
CA TYR A 296 0.78 3.79 23.16
C TYR A 296 1.39 4.90 24.01
N TYR A 297 1.08 6.14 23.68
CA TYR A 297 1.27 7.27 24.57
C TYR A 297 0.07 7.33 25.51
N GLY A 298 0.35 7.17 26.78
CA GLY A 298 -0.42 7.66 27.90
C GLY A 298 -1.87 7.16 28.04
N GLU A 299 -2.11 6.49 29.13
CA GLU A 299 -3.39 6.66 29.83
C GLU A 299 -3.55 8.11 30.26
#